data_82b4089cb5dc143201d578466d7ad12f
#
_entry.id   82b4089cb5dc143201d578466d7ad12f
#
_cell.length_a   1.000
_cell.length_b   1.000
_cell.length_c   1.000
_cell.angle_alpha   90.00
_cell.angle_beta   90.00
_cell.angle_gamma   90.00
#
_symmetry.space_group_name_H-M   'P 1'
#
loop_
_entity.id
_entity.type
_entity.pdbx_description
1 polymer ?
#
loop_
_entity_poly.entity_id
_entity_poly.type
_entity_poly.pdbx_seq_one_letter_code
_entity_poly.pdbx_strand_id
1 'polypeptide(L)'
;MSNFSAGASNHQLAADKYSKTFCIIGDPVEHSLSPLMHNAAFKYLNLNHSYIAFKVKVNELKESVESLRDINVTGFNVTIPHKVEITRYVDRLSHEASLAGAVNTVKNEDGIFVGYNTDIYGLMAPIEERLSNFGGIEILILGAGGSSRAALVGLSTKKGIKSIFIVNRDQQKLSKVIELGNTLGLNCIPMEYSNHEKLSQISSQCKLIINTTSVGLNNEKSLVSSESMGNDSIVFDIIYKPIMTDLLVCAKRANAKVIFGYEMLLNQGYKSFELWTGLNAPREVMRKALLGIFGEPK
;
A
#
# COMPACT_ATOMS: atom_id res chain seq x y z
N MET A 1 19.93 7.91 -48.43
CA MET A 1 20.37 6.58 -47.97
C MET A 1 21.30 6.82 -46.77
N SER A 2 20.79 6.67 -45.60
CA SER A 2 21.60 6.58 -44.37
C SER A 2 20.81 5.81 -43.34
N ASN A 3 21.27 4.57 -43.12
CA ASN A 3 20.73 3.60 -42.18
C ASN A 3 20.93 4.11 -40.74
N PHE A 4 19.86 4.34 -40.02
CA PHE A 4 19.90 4.39 -38.55
C PHE A 4 19.63 2.98 -38.03
N SER A 5 20.69 2.24 -37.72
CA SER A 5 20.63 1.02 -36.96
C SER A 5 20.38 1.37 -35.49
N ALA A 6 19.19 1.03 -34.99
CA ALA A 6 18.90 1.06 -33.57
C ALA A 6 19.71 -0.04 -32.87
N GLY A 7 20.80 0.33 -32.24
CA GLY A 7 21.53 -0.52 -31.30
C GLY A 7 20.80 -0.61 -29.99
N ALA A 8 19.87 -1.56 -29.85
CA ALA A 8 19.38 -1.99 -28.54
C ALA A 8 20.54 -2.74 -27.86
N SER A 9 21.05 -2.21 -26.77
CA SER A 9 22.12 -2.80 -25.98
C SER A 9 21.72 -4.15 -25.41
N ASN A 10 22.30 -5.24 -25.94
CA ASN A 10 22.17 -6.63 -25.51
C ASN A 10 22.81 -6.96 -24.16
N HIS A 11 22.87 -6.02 -23.21
CA HIS A 11 23.53 -6.23 -21.91
C HIS A 11 22.61 -6.57 -20.75
N GLN A 12 21.34 -6.92 -20.98
CA GLN A 12 20.37 -7.13 -19.89
C GLN A 12 19.72 -8.51 -19.81
N LEU A 13 20.20 -9.50 -20.55
CA LEU A 13 19.65 -10.86 -20.54
C LEU A 13 20.71 -11.93 -20.17
N ALA A 14 21.55 -11.67 -19.19
CA ALA A 14 22.10 -12.80 -18.41
C ALA A 14 20.97 -13.22 -17.46
N ALA A 15 20.13 -14.17 -17.91
CA ALA A 15 19.15 -14.82 -17.07
C ALA A 15 19.87 -15.27 -15.79
N ASP A 16 19.42 -14.74 -14.64
CA ASP A 16 19.94 -15.15 -13.33
C ASP A 16 19.83 -16.68 -13.27
N LYS A 17 20.95 -17.39 -13.38
CA LYS A 17 21.01 -18.86 -13.42
C LYS A 17 20.50 -19.50 -12.12
N TYR A 18 20.32 -18.68 -11.09
CA TYR A 18 19.93 -19.14 -9.77
C TYR A 18 18.46 -18.84 -9.48
N SER A 19 17.77 -19.84 -8.96
CA SER A 19 16.41 -19.66 -8.46
C SER A 19 16.43 -18.76 -7.22
N LYS A 20 15.59 -17.72 -7.23
CA LYS A 20 15.39 -16.82 -6.07
C LYS A 20 14.02 -17.04 -5.47
N THR A 21 13.94 -16.99 -4.15
CA THR A 21 12.69 -17.11 -3.42
C THR A 21 12.30 -15.76 -2.82
N PHE A 22 11.05 -15.41 -3.01
CA PHE A 22 10.38 -14.25 -2.40
C PHE A 22 9.16 -14.71 -1.65
N CYS A 23 8.70 -13.94 -0.69
CA CYS A 23 7.49 -14.28 0.02
C CYS A 23 6.73 -13.06 0.55
N ILE A 24 5.54 -13.33 1.09
CA ILE A 24 4.82 -12.40 1.95
C ILE A 24 4.57 -13.08 3.29
N ILE A 25 4.77 -12.33 4.38
CA ILE A 25 4.47 -12.77 5.74
C ILE A 25 3.37 -11.92 6.36
N GLY A 26 2.45 -12.55 7.11
CA GLY A 26 1.34 -11.86 7.78
C GLY A 26 0.33 -12.84 8.39
N ASP A 27 -0.71 -12.32 9.05
CA ASP A 27 -1.82 -13.11 9.58
C ASP A 27 -3.10 -12.25 9.65
N PRO A 28 -4.12 -12.52 8.82
CA PRO A 28 -4.19 -13.56 7.78
C PRO A 28 -3.42 -13.18 6.50
N VAL A 29 -2.91 -14.17 5.77
CA VAL A 29 -2.16 -13.97 4.52
C VAL A 29 -2.59 -14.93 3.40
N GLU A 30 -3.40 -15.93 3.74
CA GLU A 30 -3.83 -17.02 2.85
C GLU A 30 -4.56 -16.53 1.60
N HIS A 31 -5.20 -15.38 1.70
CA HIS A 31 -5.96 -14.76 0.61
C HIS A 31 -5.20 -13.67 -0.14
N SER A 32 -3.89 -13.51 0.15
CA SER A 32 -3.08 -12.52 -0.54
C SER A 32 -2.97 -12.81 -2.04
N LEU A 33 -3.16 -11.78 -2.84
CA LEU A 33 -3.02 -11.85 -4.31
C LEU A 33 -1.59 -11.51 -4.78
N SER A 34 -0.68 -11.16 -3.87
CA SER A 34 0.72 -10.88 -4.20
C SER A 34 1.43 -12.05 -4.89
N PRO A 35 1.27 -13.32 -4.43
CA PRO A 35 1.88 -14.45 -5.13
C PRO A 35 1.47 -14.56 -6.59
N LEU A 36 0.19 -14.30 -6.90
CA LEU A 36 -0.31 -14.38 -8.25
C LEU A 36 0.34 -13.37 -9.18
N MET A 37 0.40 -12.09 -8.79
CA MET A 37 0.95 -11.05 -9.64
C MET A 37 2.47 -11.14 -9.79
N HIS A 38 3.21 -11.47 -8.72
CA HIS A 38 4.67 -11.60 -8.78
C HIS A 38 5.09 -12.83 -9.58
N ASN A 39 4.46 -13.99 -9.38
CA ASN A 39 4.76 -15.19 -10.16
C ASN A 39 4.43 -15.02 -11.65
N ALA A 40 3.35 -14.29 -11.98
CA ALA A 40 3.06 -13.93 -13.38
C ALA A 40 4.17 -13.06 -13.99
N ALA A 41 4.71 -12.10 -13.23
CA ALA A 41 5.82 -11.26 -13.66
C ALA A 41 7.11 -12.08 -13.88
N PHE A 42 7.46 -12.94 -12.95
CA PHE A 42 8.63 -13.82 -13.06
C PHE A 42 8.53 -14.73 -14.29
N LYS A 43 7.37 -15.36 -14.49
CA LYS A 43 7.13 -16.21 -15.65
C LYS A 43 7.26 -15.43 -16.97
N TYR A 44 6.69 -14.24 -17.05
CA TYR A 44 6.74 -13.41 -18.26
C TYR A 44 8.17 -13.00 -18.62
N LEU A 45 8.99 -12.71 -17.62
CA LEU A 45 10.39 -12.31 -17.80
C LEU A 45 11.35 -13.51 -17.88
N ASN A 46 10.84 -14.75 -17.89
CA ASN A 46 11.63 -15.98 -17.88
C ASN A 46 12.62 -16.06 -16.70
N LEU A 47 12.26 -15.49 -15.54
CA LEU A 47 13.02 -15.58 -14.31
C LEU A 47 12.65 -16.87 -13.57
N ASN A 48 13.65 -17.66 -13.19
CA ASN A 48 13.45 -18.88 -12.38
C ASN A 48 13.27 -18.50 -10.90
N HIS A 49 12.23 -17.71 -10.61
CA HIS A 49 11.94 -17.20 -9.27
C HIS A 49 10.55 -17.66 -8.81
N SER A 50 10.36 -17.70 -7.51
CA SER A 50 9.09 -18.03 -6.89
C SER A 50 8.70 -17.02 -5.82
N TYR A 51 7.39 -16.77 -5.69
CA TYR A 51 6.81 -15.95 -4.64
C TYR A 51 5.70 -16.72 -3.94
N ILE A 52 5.80 -16.88 -2.61
CA ILE A 52 4.90 -17.68 -1.79
C ILE A 52 4.39 -16.88 -0.59
N ALA A 53 3.29 -17.34 0.03
CA ALA A 53 2.73 -16.70 1.22
C ALA A 53 2.97 -17.60 2.44
N PHE A 54 3.45 -16.99 3.53
CA PHE A 54 3.64 -17.66 4.83
C PHE A 54 2.81 -16.98 5.90
N LYS A 55 1.98 -17.75 6.56
CA LYS A 55 1.29 -17.31 7.76
C LYS A 55 2.27 -17.22 8.92
N VAL A 56 2.36 -16.04 9.51
CA VAL A 56 3.22 -15.75 10.66
C VAL A 56 2.38 -15.06 11.74
N LYS A 57 2.23 -15.67 12.90
CA LYS A 57 1.53 -15.08 14.04
C LYS A 57 2.36 -13.99 14.71
N VAL A 58 1.70 -13.14 15.50
CA VAL A 58 2.36 -12.01 16.19
C VAL A 58 3.57 -12.43 17.01
N ASN A 59 3.44 -13.51 17.77
CA ASN A 59 4.50 -14.03 18.63
C ASN A 59 5.60 -14.82 17.90
N GLU A 60 5.42 -15.10 16.60
CA GLU A 60 6.36 -15.88 15.78
C GLU A 60 7.20 -15.00 14.84
N LEU A 61 7.00 -13.67 14.84
CA LEU A 61 7.62 -12.78 13.87
C LEU A 61 9.14 -12.81 13.93
N LYS A 62 9.74 -12.73 15.12
CA LYS A 62 11.20 -12.72 15.29
C LYS A 62 11.82 -14.00 14.70
N GLU A 63 11.35 -15.15 15.15
CA GLU A 63 11.85 -16.46 14.70
C GLU A 63 11.65 -16.68 13.20
N SER A 64 10.52 -16.18 12.66
CA SER A 64 10.25 -16.25 11.22
C SER A 64 11.24 -15.40 10.40
N VAL A 65 11.61 -14.20 10.89
CA VAL A 65 12.60 -13.35 10.23
C VAL A 65 14.00 -13.99 10.27
N GLU A 66 14.38 -14.59 11.41
CA GLU A 66 15.62 -15.34 11.55
C GLU A 66 15.65 -16.53 10.58
N SER A 67 14.57 -17.30 10.50
CA SER A 67 14.45 -18.42 9.55
C SER A 67 14.55 -17.97 8.09
N LEU A 68 13.92 -16.84 7.73
CA LEU A 68 14.04 -16.26 6.38
C LEU A 68 15.49 -15.85 6.06
N ARG A 69 16.24 -15.42 7.07
CA ARG A 69 17.66 -15.09 6.91
C ARG A 69 18.49 -16.37 6.69
N ASP A 70 18.24 -17.42 7.47
CA ASP A 70 18.97 -18.69 7.39
C ASP A 70 18.80 -19.37 6.04
N ILE A 71 17.60 -19.32 5.44
CA ILE A 71 17.36 -19.84 4.08
C ILE A 71 17.78 -18.87 2.98
N ASN A 72 18.40 -17.75 3.34
CA ASN A 72 18.87 -16.72 2.41
C ASN A 72 17.78 -16.23 1.43
N VAL A 73 16.56 -15.93 1.95
CA VAL A 73 15.48 -15.37 1.13
C VAL A 73 15.94 -14.08 0.45
N THR A 74 15.62 -13.89 -0.82
CA THR A 74 16.08 -12.72 -1.58
C THR A 74 15.33 -11.44 -1.18
N GLY A 75 14.08 -11.58 -0.78
CA GLY A 75 13.26 -10.48 -0.28
C GLY A 75 11.87 -10.94 0.08
N PHE A 76 11.17 -10.12 0.84
CA PHE A 76 9.82 -10.46 1.27
C PHE A 76 8.96 -9.23 1.54
N ASN A 77 7.65 -9.37 1.32
CA ASN A 77 6.68 -8.39 1.79
C ASN A 77 6.22 -8.73 3.22
N VAL A 78 5.78 -7.71 3.90
CA VAL A 78 5.22 -7.77 5.24
C VAL A 78 3.83 -7.13 5.24
N THR A 79 2.82 -7.87 5.72
CA THR A 79 1.48 -7.34 5.86
C THR A 79 1.00 -7.34 7.31
N ILE A 80 -0.27 -7.08 7.54
CA ILE A 80 -0.89 -7.07 8.86
C ILE A 80 -0.57 -8.38 9.60
N PRO A 81 -0.23 -8.33 10.92
CA PRO A 81 -0.14 -7.14 11.76
C PRO A 81 1.29 -6.58 11.90
N HIS A 82 2.24 -7.04 11.11
CA HIS A 82 3.67 -6.98 11.37
C HIS A 82 4.39 -5.72 10.89
N LYS A 83 3.77 -4.87 10.05
CA LYS A 83 4.43 -3.73 9.36
C LYS A 83 5.19 -2.76 10.28
N VAL A 84 4.73 -2.57 11.51
CA VAL A 84 5.39 -1.71 12.51
C VAL A 84 6.45 -2.51 13.27
N GLU A 85 6.11 -3.70 13.75
CA GLU A 85 7.00 -4.48 14.61
C GLU A 85 8.24 -5.00 13.88
N ILE A 86 8.12 -5.31 12.57
CA ILE A 86 9.22 -5.79 11.74
C ILE A 86 10.42 -4.82 11.68
N THR A 87 10.21 -3.53 11.94
CA THR A 87 11.28 -2.52 11.97
C THR A 87 12.37 -2.83 12.99
N ARG A 88 12.09 -3.67 14.00
CA ARG A 88 13.03 -4.11 15.02
C ARG A 88 13.90 -5.29 14.59
N TYR A 89 13.54 -5.95 13.50
CA TYR A 89 14.16 -7.21 13.05
C TYR A 89 14.85 -7.10 11.70
N VAL A 90 14.81 -5.90 11.08
CA VAL A 90 15.62 -5.57 9.91
C VAL A 90 16.86 -4.78 10.33
N ASP A 91 17.95 -4.88 9.56
CA ASP A 91 19.23 -4.28 9.90
C ASP A 91 19.30 -2.79 9.55
N ARG A 92 18.61 -2.39 8.48
CA ARG A 92 18.54 -1.00 8.02
C ARG A 92 17.14 -0.65 7.54
N LEU A 93 16.81 0.62 7.59
CA LEU A 93 15.57 1.18 7.04
C LEU A 93 15.89 2.17 5.93
N SER A 94 15.09 2.16 4.86
CA SER A 94 15.07 3.28 3.92
C SER A 94 14.58 4.56 4.61
N HIS A 95 14.85 5.70 4.01
CA HIS A 95 14.40 6.98 4.56
C HIS A 95 12.88 7.01 4.78
N GLU A 96 12.11 6.58 3.78
CA GLU A 96 10.65 6.56 3.83
C GLU A 96 10.12 5.55 4.86
N ALA A 97 10.74 4.38 4.97
CA ALA A 97 10.37 3.39 5.98
C ALA A 97 10.66 3.88 7.40
N SER A 98 11.79 4.59 7.57
CA SER A 98 12.15 5.24 8.84
C SER A 98 11.14 6.33 9.22
N LEU A 99 10.78 7.21 8.28
CA LEU A 99 9.76 8.23 8.52
C LEU A 99 8.40 7.61 8.88
N ALA A 100 7.97 6.59 8.16
CA ALA A 100 6.70 5.91 8.43
C ALA A 100 6.72 5.12 9.76
N GLY A 101 7.90 4.71 10.23
CA GLY A 101 8.03 3.74 11.32
C GLY A 101 7.32 2.42 10.97
N ALA A 102 7.33 2.03 9.69
CA ALA A 102 6.66 0.83 9.20
C ALA A 102 7.34 0.34 7.91
N VAL A 103 7.42 -0.97 7.77
CA VAL A 103 8.01 -1.68 6.62
C VAL A 103 6.96 -2.63 6.05
N ASN A 104 6.80 -2.61 4.73
CA ASN A 104 6.00 -3.60 4.00
C ASN A 104 6.81 -4.41 2.99
N THR A 105 8.08 -4.07 2.78
CA THR A 105 8.97 -4.73 1.82
C THR A 105 10.37 -4.80 2.41
N VAL A 106 10.95 -6.00 2.42
CA VAL A 106 12.34 -6.23 2.85
C VAL A 106 13.12 -6.77 1.67
N LYS A 107 14.33 -6.24 1.48
CA LYS A 107 15.30 -6.75 0.51
C LYS A 107 16.51 -7.30 1.26
N ASN A 108 16.96 -8.46 0.87
CA ASN A 108 18.21 -9.03 1.33
C ASN A 108 19.36 -8.51 0.46
N GLU A 109 20.26 -7.76 1.06
CA GLU A 109 21.47 -7.24 0.42
C GLU A 109 22.67 -7.96 1.07
N ASP A 110 23.01 -9.13 0.52
CA ASP A 110 24.13 -9.98 0.98
C ASP A 110 24.06 -10.30 2.49
N GLY A 111 22.90 -10.73 2.96
CA GLY A 111 22.64 -11.08 4.36
C GLY A 111 22.14 -9.92 5.21
N ILE A 112 22.20 -8.70 4.70
CA ILE A 112 21.66 -7.49 5.37
C ILE A 112 20.23 -7.26 4.94
N PHE A 113 19.29 -7.32 5.87
CA PHE A 113 17.88 -7.02 5.58
C PHE A 113 17.62 -5.53 5.64
N VAL A 114 17.27 -4.96 4.48
CA VAL A 114 16.91 -3.55 4.35
C VAL A 114 15.39 -3.41 4.21
N GLY A 115 14.78 -2.67 5.12
CA GLY A 115 13.33 -2.44 5.15
C GLY A 115 12.93 -1.20 4.34
N TYR A 116 11.93 -1.38 3.49
CA TYR A 116 11.32 -0.34 2.64
C TYR A 116 9.84 -0.22 2.93
N ASN A 117 9.24 0.91 2.52
CA ASN A 117 7.80 1.10 2.56
C ASN A 117 7.26 1.44 1.16
N THR A 118 6.90 0.41 0.40
CA THR A 118 6.33 0.57 -0.94
C THR A 118 4.83 0.91 -0.91
N ASP A 119 4.16 0.82 0.25
CA ASP A 119 2.77 1.28 0.43
C ASP A 119 2.63 2.76 0.16
N ILE A 120 3.68 3.57 0.45
CA ILE A 120 3.69 5.01 0.16
C ILE A 120 3.46 5.24 -1.34
N TYR A 121 4.22 4.56 -2.18
CA TYR A 121 4.04 4.62 -3.63
C TYR A 121 2.70 4.03 -4.06
N GLY A 122 2.31 2.90 -3.45
CA GLY A 122 1.03 2.24 -3.71
C GLY A 122 -0.18 3.13 -3.47
N LEU A 123 -0.13 3.95 -2.40
CA LEU A 123 -1.19 4.90 -2.07
C LEU A 123 -1.12 6.16 -2.94
N MET A 124 0.06 6.74 -3.11
CA MET A 124 0.17 8.05 -3.76
C MET A 124 -0.03 7.98 -5.27
N ALA A 125 0.46 6.95 -5.96
CA ALA A 125 0.35 6.85 -7.41
C ALA A 125 -1.11 6.98 -7.91
N PRO A 126 -2.10 6.19 -7.45
CA PRO A 126 -3.48 6.32 -7.91
C PRO A 126 -4.17 7.61 -7.43
N ILE A 127 -3.72 8.22 -6.32
CA ILE A 127 -4.22 9.52 -5.88
C ILE A 127 -3.74 10.61 -6.84
N GLU A 128 -2.45 10.63 -7.19
CA GLU A 128 -1.84 11.63 -8.07
C GLU A 128 -2.38 11.58 -9.50
N GLU A 129 -2.78 10.41 -9.98
CA GLU A 129 -3.48 10.26 -11.27
C GLU A 129 -4.83 11.00 -11.30
N ARG A 130 -5.49 11.17 -10.14
CA ARG A 130 -6.84 11.75 -10.02
C ARG A 130 -6.85 13.13 -9.39
N LEU A 131 -5.78 13.52 -8.72
CA LEU A 131 -5.66 14.78 -7.97
C LEU A 131 -4.29 15.40 -8.24
N SER A 132 -4.28 16.43 -9.09
CA SER A 132 -3.04 17.15 -9.47
C SER A 132 -2.66 18.28 -8.52
N ASN A 133 -3.63 18.82 -7.74
CA ASN A 133 -3.40 19.91 -6.81
C ASN A 133 -3.88 19.54 -5.41
N PHE A 134 -3.01 19.65 -4.43
CA PHE A 134 -3.27 19.41 -3.01
C PHE A 134 -3.46 20.69 -2.19
N GLY A 135 -3.32 21.85 -2.82
CA GLY A 135 -3.44 23.15 -2.14
C GLY A 135 -4.85 23.42 -1.64
N GLY A 136 -4.97 23.76 -0.36
CA GLY A 136 -6.22 24.15 0.29
C GLY A 136 -7.22 23.01 0.56
N ILE A 137 -6.91 21.77 0.21
CA ILE A 137 -7.84 20.64 0.42
C ILE A 137 -7.83 20.13 1.85
N GLU A 138 -8.95 19.55 2.24
CA GLU A 138 -9.10 18.76 3.44
C GLU A 138 -9.16 17.26 3.09
N ILE A 139 -8.55 16.44 3.94
CA ILE A 139 -8.41 14.99 3.75
C ILE A 139 -8.96 14.29 4.98
N LEU A 140 -9.69 13.20 4.79
CA LEU A 140 -10.12 12.29 5.85
C LEU A 140 -9.41 10.96 5.71
N ILE A 141 -8.73 10.51 6.78
CA ILE A 141 -8.14 9.18 6.85
C ILE A 141 -8.88 8.38 7.92
N LEU A 142 -9.46 7.26 7.51
CA LEU A 142 -10.05 6.28 8.40
C LEU A 142 -8.99 5.23 8.73
N GLY A 143 -8.59 5.16 10.02
CA GLY A 143 -7.58 4.24 10.51
C GLY A 143 -6.29 4.91 10.99
N ALA A 144 -5.54 4.19 11.84
CA ALA A 144 -4.26 4.63 12.42
C ALA A 144 -3.22 3.50 12.44
N GLY A 145 -3.15 2.71 11.38
CA GLY A 145 -2.22 1.60 11.19
C GLY A 145 -1.01 1.94 10.31
N GLY A 146 -0.32 0.91 9.83
CA GLY A 146 0.84 1.06 8.94
C GLY A 146 0.50 1.78 7.63
N SER A 147 -0.67 1.53 7.06
CA SER A 147 -1.11 2.20 5.82
C SER A 147 -1.44 3.68 6.02
N SER A 148 -1.99 4.06 7.19
CA SER A 148 -2.18 5.48 7.54
C SER A 148 -0.84 6.21 7.66
N ARG A 149 0.15 5.59 8.27
CA ARG A 149 1.52 6.12 8.36
C ARG A 149 2.12 6.33 6.98
N ALA A 150 1.98 5.35 6.09
CA ALA A 150 2.41 5.45 4.70
C ALA A 150 1.70 6.60 3.95
N ALA A 151 0.39 6.75 4.16
CA ALA A 151 -0.38 7.85 3.58
C ALA A 151 0.14 9.22 4.06
N LEU A 152 0.41 9.39 5.36
CA LEU A 152 0.94 10.64 5.89
C LEU A 152 2.33 10.97 5.33
N VAL A 153 3.24 9.98 5.24
CA VAL A 153 4.55 10.20 4.62
C VAL A 153 4.41 10.60 3.14
N GLY A 154 3.54 9.94 2.38
CA GLY A 154 3.27 10.33 0.99
C GLY A 154 2.67 11.74 0.88
N LEU A 155 1.68 12.07 1.71
CA LEU A 155 1.03 13.38 1.72
C LEU A 155 1.95 14.51 2.19
N SER A 156 2.93 14.24 3.05
CA SER A 156 3.89 15.26 3.50
C SER A 156 4.79 15.80 2.38
N THR A 157 4.91 15.06 1.28
CA THR A 157 5.61 15.55 0.08
C THR A 157 4.79 16.56 -0.74
N LYS A 158 3.50 16.74 -0.42
CA LYS A 158 2.56 17.62 -1.13
C LYS A 158 2.43 18.96 -0.42
N LYS A 159 2.37 20.03 -1.20
CA LYS A 159 2.30 21.39 -0.65
C LYS A 159 0.86 21.86 -0.46
N GLY A 160 0.62 22.57 0.64
CA GLY A 160 -0.58 23.36 0.82
C GLY A 160 -1.81 22.58 1.28
N ILE A 161 -1.70 21.32 1.71
CA ILE A 161 -2.81 20.60 2.35
C ILE A 161 -3.28 21.41 3.57
N LYS A 162 -4.58 21.69 3.65
CA LYS A 162 -5.17 22.51 4.72
C LYS A 162 -5.23 21.75 6.04
N SER A 163 -5.83 20.56 6.03
CA SER A 163 -6.00 19.73 7.22
C SER A 163 -6.15 18.26 6.85
N ILE A 164 -5.69 17.37 7.74
CA ILE A 164 -5.90 15.93 7.64
C ILE A 164 -6.62 15.47 8.90
N PHE A 165 -7.89 15.09 8.77
CA PHE A 165 -8.68 14.52 9.84
C PHE A 165 -8.42 13.02 9.91
N ILE A 166 -8.16 12.48 11.11
CA ILE A 166 -7.85 11.08 11.30
C ILE A 166 -8.78 10.48 12.35
N VAL A 167 -9.44 9.39 11.98
CA VAL A 167 -10.40 8.66 12.83
C VAL A 167 -9.87 7.27 13.15
N ASN A 168 -9.83 6.90 14.42
CA ASN A 168 -9.53 5.54 14.83
C ASN A 168 -10.19 5.18 16.15
N ARG A 169 -10.55 3.89 16.34
CA ARG A 169 -11.14 3.39 17.61
C ARG A 169 -10.11 3.37 18.76
N ASP A 170 -8.88 3.00 18.44
CA ASP A 170 -7.76 2.91 19.37
C ASP A 170 -7.11 4.30 19.49
N GLN A 171 -7.32 4.96 20.63
CA GLN A 171 -6.83 6.31 20.91
C GLN A 171 -5.30 6.37 21.00
N GLN A 172 -4.64 5.30 21.47
CA GLN A 172 -3.18 5.27 21.56
C GLN A 172 -2.55 5.22 20.17
N LYS A 173 -3.12 4.42 19.26
CA LYS A 173 -2.68 4.41 17.85
C LYS A 173 -2.97 5.73 17.17
N LEU A 174 -4.14 6.33 17.43
CA LEU A 174 -4.53 7.63 16.87
C LEU A 174 -3.52 8.70 17.29
N SER A 175 -3.21 8.82 18.58
CA SER A 175 -2.24 9.79 19.10
C SER A 175 -0.87 9.68 18.41
N LYS A 176 -0.35 8.46 18.25
CA LYS A 176 0.94 8.21 17.60
C LYS A 176 0.94 8.60 16.10
N VAL A 177 -0.18 8.43 15.41
CA VAL A 177 -0.30 8.80 14.00
C VAL A 177 -0.48 10.31 13.83
N ILE A 178 -1.20 10.97 14.72
CA ILE A 178 -1.30 12.43 14.78
C ILE A 178 0.09 13.06 15.04
N GLU A 179 0.82 12.55 16.01
CA GLU A 179 2.19 13.00 16.32
C GLU A 179 3.11 12.87 15.10
N LEU A 180 3.07 11.71 14.44
CA LEU A 180 3.82 11.50 13.20
C LEU A 180 3.47 12.56 12.13
N GLY A 181 2.17 12.77 11.86
CA GLY A 181 1.74 13.73 10.87
C GLY A 181 2.21 15.15 11.18
N ASN A 182 2.11 15.56 12.44
CA ASN A 182 2.57 16.87 12.89
C ASN A 182 4.11 17.02 12.77
N THR A 183 4.87 15.96 13.09
CA THR A 183 6.32 15.93 12.89
C THR A 183 6.72 16.06 11.40
N LEU A 184 5.88 15.53 10.51
CA LEU A 184 6.05 15.66 9.05
C LEU A 184 5.58 17.03 8.50
N GLY A 185 5.16 17.96 9.36
CA GLY A 185 4.69 19.29 8.97
C GLY A 185 3.25 19.34 8.44
N LEU A 186 2.46 18.28 8.66
CA LEU A 186 1.05 18.23 8.30
C LEU A 186 0.17 18.72 9.45
N ASN A 187 -0.94 19.41 9.15
CA ASN A 187 -1.95 19.78 10.14
C ASN A 187 -2.90 18.60 10.37
N CYS A 188 -2.54 17.68 11.27
CA CYS A 188 -3.31 16.49 11.58
C CYS A 188 -4.24 16.71 12.78
N ILE A 189 -5.52 16.43 12.60
CA ILE A 189 -6.59 16.65 13.57
C ILE A 189 -7.23 15.32 13.95
N PRO A 190 -7.16 14.89 15.24
CA PRO A 190 -7.82 13.67 15.67
C PRO A 190 -9.34 13.84 15.73
N MET A 191 -10.05 12.77 15.39
CA MET A 191 -11.50 12.71 15.49
C MET A 191 -11.96 11.53 16.33
N GLU A 192 -12.96 11.75 17.15
CA GLU A 192 -13.58 10.68 17.91
C GLU A 192 -14.39 9.75 17.02
N TYR A 193 -14.14 8.45 17.16
CA TYR A 193 -14.83 7.42 16.38
C TYR A 193 -16.35 7.39 16.58
N SER A 194 -16.82 7.73 17.80
CA SER A 194 -18.23 7.75 18.19
C SER A 194 -19.01 8.97 17.72
N ASN A 195 -18.33 10.02 17.27
CA ASN A 195 -19.01 11.27 16.85
C ASN A 195 -19.38 11.21 15.36
N HIS A 196 -20.45 10.47 15.05
CA HIS A 196 -20.93 10.26 13.70
C HIS A 196 -21.42 11.55 13.02
N GLU A 197 -22.01 12.49 13.76
CA GLU A 197 -22.46 13.77 13.23
C GLU A 197 -21.27 14.61 12.73
N LYS A 198 -20.25 14.77 13.56
CA LYS A 198 -19.03 15.48 13.18
C LYS A 198 -18.29 14.78 12.03
N LEU A 199 -18.26 13.45 12.03
CA LEU A 199 -17.68 12.68 10.94
C LEU A 199 -18.41 12.95 9.62
N SER A 200 -19.74 12.96 9.63
CA SER A 200 -20.56 13.29 8.46
C SER A 200 -20.27 14.70 7.94
N GLN A 201 -20.24 15.70 8.84
CA GLN A 201 -19.94 17.09 8.50
C GLN A 201 -18.53 17.23 7.87
N ILE A 202 -17.52 16.63 8.47
CA ILE A 202 -16.14 16.70 7.97
C ILE A 202 -16.00 15.96 6.63
N SER A 203 -16.63 14.79 6.48
CA SER A 203 -16.58 14.02 5.23
C SER A 203 -17.10 14.82 4.04
N SER A 204 -18.13 15.65 4.23
CA SER A 204 -18.72 16.46 3.16
C SER A 204 -17.78 17.58 2.65
N GLN A 205 -16.80 17.98 3.45
CA GLN A 205 -15.83 19.03 3.13
C GLN A 205 -14.53 18.45 2.56
N CYS A 206 -14.29 17.15 2.79
CA CYS A 206 -13.04 16.51 2.39
C CYS A 206 -13.00 16.25 0.87
N LYS A 207 -11.93 16.71 0.23
CA LYS A 207 -11.63 16.39 -1.17
C LYS A 207 -11.17 14.95 -1.37
N LEU A 208 -10.51 14.39 -0.37
CA LEU A 208 -9.97 13.04 -0.40
C LEU A 208 -10.35 12.29 0.88
N ILE A 209 -10.95 11.11 0.74
CA ILE A 209 -11.29 10.20 1.84
C ILE A 209 -10.53 8.89 1.60
N ILE A 210 -9.71 8.47 2.57
CA ILE A 210 -8.91 7.27 2.46
C ILE A 210 -9.30 6.29 3.58
N ASN A 211 -9.84 5.13 3.23
CA ASN A 211 -10.02 4.05 4.19
C ASN A 211 -8.74 3.21 4.26
N THR A 212 -8.06 3.25 5.40
CA THR A 212 -6.88 2.44 5.71
C THR A 212 -7.17 1.39 6.78
N THR A 213 -8.45 1.15 7.10
CA THR A 213 -8.93 0.14 8.05
C THR A 213 -9.27 -1.17 7.36
N SER A 214 -9.65 -2.17 8.14
CA SER A 214 -10.26 -3.41 7.66
C SER A 214 -11.80 -3.34 7.57
N VAL A 215 -12.42 -2.19 7.88
CA VAL A 215 -13.88 -2.03 7.80
C VAL A 215 -14.33 -2.11 6.34
N GLY A 216 -15.14 -3.08 6.03
CA GLY A 216 -15.58 -3.45 4.68
C GLY A 216 -15.01 -4.78 4.17
N LEU A 217 -14.00 -5.34 4.85
CA LEU A 217 -13.40 -6.63 4.48
C LEU A 217 -14.40 -7.78 4.57
N ASN A 218 -15.27 -7.78 5.60
CA ASN A 218 -16.34 -8.76 5.81
C ASN A 218 -17.72 -8.15 5.51
N ASN A 219 -17.81 -7.26 4.53
CA ASN A 219 -19.02 -6.54 4.15
C ASN A 219 -19.62 -5.66 5.27
N GLU A 220 -18.78 -5.17 6.19
CA GLU A 220 -19.25 -4.22 7.21
C GLU A 220 -19.67 -2.91 6.55
N LYS A 221 -20.60 -2.21 7.21
CA LYS A 221 -21.08 -0.90 6.79
C LYS A 221 -19.98 0.15 6.90
N SER A 222 -19.97 1.05 5.93
CA SER A 222 -19.07 2.20 5.92
C SER A 222 -19.35 3.15 7.08
N LEU A 223 -18.28 3.77 7.60
CA LEU A 223 -18.37 4.87 8.55
C LEU A 223 -18.87 6.18 7.92
N VAL A 224 -18.75 6.29 6.60
CA VAL A 224 -19.12 7.49 5.83
C VAL A 224 -20.24 7.12 4.88
N SER A 225 -21.37 7.78 4.98
CA SER A 225 -22.54 7.55 4.12
C SER A 225 -22.47 8.34 2.83
N SER A 226 -23.30 7.99 1.85
CA SER A 226 -23.40 8.72 0.58
C SER A 226 -23.79 10.18 0.74
N GLU A 227 -24.66 10.48 1.70
CA GLU A 227 -25.17 11.83 2.01
C GLU A 227 -24.07 12.71 2.63
N SER A 228 -23.04 12.08 3.19
CA SER A 228 -21.91 12.73 3.85
C SER A 228 -20.69 12.92 2.95
N MET A 229 -20.81 12.69 1.65
CA MET A 229 -19.71 12.85 0.70
C MET A 229 -19.96 14.01 -0.25
N GLY A 230 -18.92 14.81 -0.53
CA GLY A 230 -19.00 15.84 -1.57
C GLY A 230 -19.01 15.22 -2.97
N ASN A 231 -19.80 15.80 -3.90
CA ASN A 231 -19.93 15.30 -5.28
C ASN A 231 -18.60 15.29 -6.07
N ASP A 232 -17.62 16.09 -5.65
CA ASP A 232 -16.30 16.18 -6.28
C ASP A 232 -15.20 15.54 -5.43
N SER A 233 -15.58 14.74 -4.44
CA SER A 233 -14.63 14.01 -3.60
C SER A 233 -14.02 12.82 -4.33
N ILE A 234 -12.86 12.40 -3.83
CA ILE A 234 -12.17 11.18 -4.25
C ILE A 234 -12.18 10.25 -3.03
N VAL A 235 -12.68 9.05 -3.21
CA VAL A 235 -12.76 8.04 -2.14
C VAL A 235 -11.87 6.88 -2.48
N PHE A 236 -10.90 6.62 -1.64
CA PHE A 236 -9.95 5.53 -1.77
C PHE A 236 -10.17 4.50 -0.67
N ASP A 237 -10.47 3.28 -1.05
CA ASP A 237 -10.51 2.15 -0.13
C ASP A 237 -9.37 1.19 -0.43
N ILE A 238 -8.49 0.94 0.55
CA ILE A 238 -7.36 0.02 0.35
C ILE A 238 -7.78 -1.46 0.35
N ILE A 239 -9.02 -1.77 0.69
CA ILE A 239 -9.57 -3.12 0.62
C ILE A 239 -9.76 -3.49 -0.85
N TYR A 240 -9.21 -4.62 -1.25
CA TYR A 240 -9.31 -5.13 -2.61
C TYR A 240 -10.19 -6.40 -2.74
N LYS A 241 -10.61 -6.96 -1.61
CA LYS A 241 -11.54 -8.10 -1.57
C LYS A 241 -12.48 -7.95 -0.37
N PRO A 242 -13.77 -7.65 -0.62
CA PRO A 242 -14.40 -7.45 -1.94
C PRO A 242 -13.87 -6.23 -2.70
N ILE A 243 -13.97 -6.20 -4.03
CA ILE A 243 -13.59 -5.03 -4.85
C ILE A 243 -14.48 -3.82 -4.53
N MET A 244 -15.78 -4.07 -4.40
CA MET A 244 -16.80 -3.06 -4.07
C MET A 244 -17.17 -3.18 -2.60
N THR A 245 -16.50 -2.40 -1.76
CA THR A 245 -16.88 -2.24 -0.34
C THR A 245 -18.10 -1.34 -0.20
N ASP A 246 -18.76 -1.37 0.95
CA ASP A 246 -19.88 -0.46 1.22
C ASP A 246 -19.47 1.03 1.11
N LEU A 247 -18.22 1.37 1.48
CA LEU A 247 -17.66 2.72 1.28
C LEU A 247 -17.63 3.12 -0.20
N LEU A 248 -17.15 2.25 -1.08
CA LEU A 248 -17.10 2.54 -2.51
C LEU A 248 -18.49 2.55 -3.16
N VAL A 249 -19.44 1.77 -2.65
CA VAL A 249 -20.85 1.85 -3.04
C VAL A 249 -21.44 3.20 -2.66
N CYS A 250 -21.21 3.67 -1.42
CA CYS A 250 -21.63 5.01 -0.97
C CYS A 250 -21.01 6.11 -1.82
N ALA A 251 -19.70 5.99 -2.13
CA ALA A 251 -19.01 6.95 -2.99
C ALA A 251 -19.61 7.05 -4.40
N LYS A 252 -19.90 5.91 -5.03
CA LYS A 252 -20.57 5.90 -6.34
C LYS A 252 -21.97 6.54 -6.30
N ARG A 253 -22.75 6.29 -5.23
CA ARG A 253 -24.06 6.93 -5.04
C ARG A 253 -23.95 8.46 -4.87
N ALA A 254 -22.88 8.93 -4.25
CA ALA A 254 -22.58 10.36 -4.10
C ALA A 254 -21.94 10.98 -5.36
N ASN A 255 -21.79 10.26 -6.47
CA ASN A 255 -21.05 10.66 -7.68
C ASN A 255 -19.58 11.05 -7.40
N ALA A 256 -18.98 10.55 -6.32
CA ALA A 256 -17.58 10.72 -6.02
C ALA A 256 -16.71 9.83 -6.93
N LYS A 257 -15.48 10.26 -7.19
CA LYS A 257 -14.47 9.44 -7.88
C LYS A 257 -13.98 8.35 -6.94
N VAL A 258 -13.84 7.13 -7.43
CA VAL A 258 -13.37 6.01 -6.62
C VAL A 258 -11.97 5.56 -7.03
N ILE A 259 -11.19 5.17 -6.03
CA ILE A 259 -9.91 4.46 -6.18
C ILE A 259 -10.07 3.12 -5.49
N PHE A 260 -9.82 2.05 -6.23
CA PHE A 260 -9.96 0.69 -5.73
C PHE A 260 -8.70 0.20 -5.03
N GLY A 261 -8.87 -0.64 -4.03
CA GLY A 261 -7.76 -1.19 -3.25
C GLY A 261 -6.77 -2.03 -4.08
N TYR A 262 -7.23 -2.66 -5.17
CA TYR A 262 -6.32 -3.36 -6.08
C TYR A 262 -5.32 -2.42 -6.76
N GLU A 263 -5.63 -1.14 -6.92
CA GLU A 263 -4.71 -0.16 -7.50
C GLU A 263 -3.51 0.08 -6.57
N MET A 264 -3.77 0.17 -5.25
CA MET A 264 -2.69 0.20 -4.26
C MET A 264 -1.87 -1.08 -4.28
N LEU A 265 -2.55 -2.24 -4.29
CA LEU A 265 -1.88 -3.55 -4.30
C LEU A 265 -0.94 -3.70 -5.51
N LEU A 266 -1.37 -3.25 -6.69
CA LEU A 266 -0.56 -3.26 -7.90
C LEU A 266 0.65 -2.32 -7.78
N ASN A 267 0.41 -1.06 -7.46
CA ASN A 267 1.47 -0.05 -7.46
C ASN A 267 2.56 -0.36 -6.41
N GLN A 268 2.19 -0.77 -5.18
CA GLN A 268 3.19 -1.21 -4.20
C GLN A 268 3.93 -2.47 -4.66
N GLY A 269 3.23 -3.40 -5.35
CA GLY A 269 3.83 -4.61 -5.89
C GLY A 269 4.82 -4.35 -7.02
N TYR A 270 4.52 -3.40 -7.91
CA TYR A 270 5.48 -2.96 -8.95
C TYR A 270 6.77 -2.45 -8.30
N LYS A 271 6.63 -1.61 -7.28
CA LYS A 271 7.78 -1.03 -6.58
C LYS A 271 8.59 -2.09 -5.84
N SER A 272 7.94 -3.06 -5.19
CA SER A 272 8.62 -4.18 -4.53
C SER A 272 9.38 -5.04 -5.54
N PHE A 273 8.76 -5.36 -6.68
CA PHE A 273 9.38 -6.10 -7.76
C PHE A 273 10.66 -5.40 -8.27
N GLU A 274 10.57 -4.09 -8.54
CA GLU A 274 11.69 -3.28 -9.02
C GLU A 274 12.83 -3.21 -7.99
N LEU A 275 12.52 -3.10 -6.70
CA LEU A 275 13.50 -3.11 -5.62
C LEU A 275 14.29 -4.43 -5.55
N TRP A 276 13.60 -5.56 -5.70
CA TRP A 276 14.22 -6.88 -5.58
C TRP A 276 15.01 -7.29 -6.81
N THR A 277 14.49 -7.00 -7.99
CA THR A 277 15.05 -7.52 -9.25
C THR A 277 15.95 -6.53 -9.96
N GLY A 278 15.81 -5.23 -9.69
CA GLY A 278 16.44 -4.16 -10.48
C GLY A 278 15.85 -3.99 -11.89
N LEU A 279 14.80 -4.76 -12.22
CA LEU A 279 14.12 -4.72 -13.52
C LEU A 279 12.83 -3.91 -13.43
N ASN A 280 12.41 -3.33 -14.54
CA ASN A 280 11.09 -2.70 -14.62
C ASN A 280 9.98 -3.75 -14.44
N ALA A 281 9.01 -3.47 -13.59
CA ALA A 281 7.87 -4.36 -13.38
C ALA A 281 7.03 -4.47 -14.68
N PRO A 282 6.68 -5.68 -15.13
CA PRO A 282 5.80 -5.87 -16.28
C PRO A 282 4.34 -5.58 -15.88
N ARG A 283 4.01 -4.30 -15.71
CA ARG A 283 2.79 -3.79 -15.07
C ARG A 283 1.52 -4.38 -15.67
N GLU A 284 1.42 -4.45 -16.99
CA GLU A 284 0.24 -5.01 -17.67
C GLU A 284 0.06 -6.51 -17.37
N VAL A 285 1.14 -7.27 -17.27
CA VAL A 285 1.09 -8.70 -16.94
C VAL A 285 0.63 -8.89 -15.51
N MET A 286 1.21 -8.15 -14.56
CA MET A 286 0.82 -8.18 -13.15
C MET A 286 -0.63 -7.76 -12.97
N ARG A 287 -1.07 -6.70 -13.67
CA ARG A 287 -2.45 -6.23 -13.65
C ARG A 287 -3.43 -7.26 -14.21
N LYS A 288 -3.15 -7.83 -15.37
CA LYS A 288 -4.01 -8.88 -15.97
C LYS A 288 -4.12 -10.10 -15.08
N ALA A 289 -3.00 -10.54 -14.48
CA ALA A 289 -3.01 -11.65 -13.54
C ALA A 289 -3.93 -11.38 -12.35
N LEU A 290 -3.85 -10.18 -11.77
CA LEU A 290 -4.67 -9.80 -10.65
C LEU A 290 -6.15 -9.67 -11.02
N LEU A 291 -6.47 -8.92 -12.09
CA LEU A 291 -7.85 -8.64 -12.50
C LEU A 291 -8.55 -9.88 -13.08
N GLY A 292 -7.81 -10.86 -13.57
CA GLY A 292 -8.37 -12.14 -14.04
C GLY A 292 -9.15 -12.91 -12.98
N ILE A 293 -8.88 -12.65 -11.68
CA ILE A 293 -9.67 -13.24 -10.58
C ILE A 293 -11.02 -12.54 -10.39
N PHE A 294 -11.07 -11.24 -10.65
CA PHE A 294 -12.23 -10.42 -10.29
C PHE A 294 -13.26 -10.31 -11.42
N GLY A 295 -12.90 -10.68 -12.66
CA GLY A 295 -13.60 -10.19 -13.82
C GLY A 295 -13.34 -8.69 -14.02
N GLU A 296 -13.49 -8.14 -15.22
CA GLU A 296 -13.34 -6.69 -15.41
C GLU A 296 -14.40 -5.96 -14.54
N PRO A 297 -14.00 -5.01 -13.68
CA PRO A 297 -14.97 -4.21 -12.93
C PRO A 297 -15.81 -3.40 -13.91
N LYS A 298 -17.12 -3.67 -13.89
CA LYS A 298 -18.13 -2.93 -14.69
C LYS A 298 -18.33 -1.53 -14.12
#